data_10f909f16e42994f13de4c453a1b3e7c
#
_entry.id   10f909f16e42994f13de4c453a1b3e7c
#
_cell.length_a   1.000
_cell.length_b   1.000
_cell.length_c   1.000
_cell.angle_alpha   90.00
_cell.angle_beta   90.00
_cell.angle_gamma   90.00
#
_symmetry.space_group_name_H-M   'P 1'
#
loop_
_entity.id
_entity.type
_entity.pdbx_description
1 polymer ?
#
loop_
_entity_poly.entity_id
_entity_poly.type
_entity_poly.pdbx_seq_one_letter_code
_entity_poly.pdbx_strand_id
1 'polypeptide(L)'
;MFTPEDLDLFAEKGIDVHTVEEQLVSFKSGFPFLRILSSASVGNGILSLDEQQTQYYLDLWEGYLKDNHKVVKFVPASGAASRMFKDLFAFLSADYSEPQTDFEKKFFNSIEHFAFYSDLDEACLKNEGRSITDLIESGNYKAVVSNLLEAKGLNYGSLPKGLLKFHRYATNNRTAMEEHLTEGALYAASSDGEVNIHFTVSHEHLADFKALVAKKKVDYERRYGVRYHISFSEQKPSTDTIAVDANNEPFRENGRPLFRPGGHGALIENLNDIDAEIIFVKNIDNV
;
A
#
# COMPACT_ATOMS: atom_id res chain seq x y z
N MET A 1 -12.33 -33.72 6.22
CA MET A 1 -13.35 -33.81 5.16
C MET A 1 -14.22 -32.58 5.31
N PHE A 2 -14.45 -31.84 4.22
CA PHE A 2 -15.25 -30.61 4.25
C PHE A 2 -16.75 -30.93 4.27
N THR A 3 -17.54 -30.10 4.92
CA THR A 3 -19.02 -30.20 4.91
C THR A 3 -19.60 -29.62 3.63
N PRO A 4 -20.87 -29.90 3.29
CA PRO A 4 -21.52 -29.23 2.16
C PRO A 4 -21.48 -27.70 2.26
N GLU A 5 -21.67 -27.14 3.47
CA GLU A 5 -21.61 -25.69 3.73
C GLU A 5 -20.20 -25.12 3.51
N ASP A 6 -19.16 -25.92 3.74
CA ASP A 6 -17.77 -25.52 3.42
C ASP A 6 -17.57 -25.43 1.90
N LEU A 7 -18.09 -26.41 1.16
CA LEU A 7 -18.01 -26.43 -0.30
C LEU A 7 -18.76 -25.26 -0.93
N ASP A 8 -19.93 -24.90 -0.39
CA ASP A 8 -20.68 -23.72 -0.81
C ASP A 8 -19.87 -22.44 -0.58
N LEU A 9 -19.20 -22.31 0.56
CA LEU A 9 -18.32 -21.16 0.84
C LEU A 9 -17.13 -21.07 -0.14
N PHE A 10 -16.54 -22.23 -0.50
CA PHE A 10 -15.45 -22.25 -1.49
C PHE A 10 -15.95 -21.81 -2.85
N ALA A 11 -17.14 -22.29 -3.25
CA ALA A 11 -17.77 -21.88 -4.51
C ALA A 11 -18.12 -20.38 -4.52
N GLU A 12 -18.66 -19.82 -3.43
CA GLU A 12 -18.90 -18.38 -3.27
C GLU A 12 -17.62 -17.55 -3.48
N LYS A 13 -16.49 -18.04 -2.97
CA LYS A 13 -15.18 -17.37 -3.11
C LYS A 13 -14.51 -17.64 -4.46
N GLY A 14 -15.00 -18.59 -5.26
CA GLY A 14 -14.35 -19.05 -6.47
C GLY A 14 -13.05 -19.83 -6.20
N ILE A 15 -12.93 -20.47 -5.04
CA ILE A 15 -11.77 -21.29 -4.67
C ILE A 15 -12.09 -22.75 -5.01
N ASP A 16 -11.19 -23.40 -5.76
CA ASP A 16 -11.29 -24.84 -6.01
C ASP A 16 -10.96 -25.63 -4.72
N VAL A 17 -11.73 -26.70 -4.47
CA VAL A 17 -11.51 -27.58 -3.29
C VAL A 17 -10.09 -28.12 -3.26
N HIS A 18 -9.55 -28.50 -4.42
CA HIS A 18 -8.19 -29.01 -4.52
C HIS A 18 -7.15 -27.97 -4.09
N THR A 19 -7.35 -26.69 -4.41
CA THR A 19 -6.49 -25.59 -3.93
C THR A 19 -6.49 -25.48 -2.41
N VAL A 20 -7.66 -25.65 -1.77
CA VAL A 20 -7.75 -25.66 -0.30
C VAL A 20 -7.01 -26.87 0.30
N GLU A 21 -7.16 -28.04 -0.30
CA GLU A 21 -6.44 -29.26 0.12
C GLU A 21 -4.93 -29.10 -0.02
N GLU A 22 -4.43 -28.54 -1.12
CA GLU A 22 -3.01 -28.25 -1.33
C GLU A 22 -2.46 -27.24 -0.28
N GLN A 23 -3.24 -26.21 0.06
CA GLN A 23 -2.89 -25.26 1.10
C GLN A 23 -2.74 -25.98 2.45
N LEU A 24 -3.67 -26.86 2.82
CA LEU A 24 -3.60 -27.64 4.07
C LEU A 24 -2.42 -28.62 4.10
N VAL A 25 -2.12 -29.26 2.97
CA VAL A 25 -0.92 -30.09 2.84
C VAL A 25 0.34 -29.26 3.06
N SER A 26 0.39 -28.06 2.46
CA SER A 26 1.53 -27.14 2.60
C SER A 26 1.72 -26.66 4.04
N PHE A 27 0.65 -26.41 4.78
CA PHE A 27 0.75 -26.10 6.22
C PHE A 27 1.34 -27.26 7.04
N LYS A 28 0.98 -28.51 6.72
CA LYS A 28 1.45 -29.71 7.44
C LYS A 28 2.88 -30.10 7.08
N SER A 29 3.23 -30.02 5.79
CA SER A 29 4.53 -30.50 5.27
C SER A 29 5.58 -29.43 5.11
N GLY A 30 5.17 -28.15 5.10
CA GLY A 30 6.00 -27.02 4.67
C GLY A 30 6.22 -27.00 3.15
N PHE A 31 6.94 -25.99 2.69
CA PHE A 31 7.38 -25.88 1.30
C PHE A 31 8.81 -26.40 1.14
N PRO A 32 9.13 -27.02 0.01
CA PRO A 32 10.51 -27.44 -0.27
C PRO A 32 11.42 -26.20 -0.35
N PHE A 33 12.63 -26.34 0.17
CA PHE A 33 13.64 -25.26 0.03
C PHE A 33 13.98 -25.05 -1.44
N LEU A 34 14.10 -23.76 -1.82
CA LEU A 34 14.60 -23.41 -3.14
C LEU A 34 16.05 -23.88 -3.29
N ARG A 35 16.35 -24.51 -4.44
CA ARG A 35 17.72 -24.86 -4.80
C ARG A 35 18.44 -23.63 -5.31
N ILE A 36 19.14 -22.94 -4.41
CA ILE A 36 19.95 -21.78 -4.76
C ILE A 36 21.26 -22.29 -5.41
N LEU A 37 21.56 -21.82 -6.62
CA LEU A 37 22.77 -22.20 -7.35
C LEU A 37 23.96 -21.33 -6.97
N SER A 38 23.75 -20.00 -6.89
CA SER A 38 24.76 -19.02 -6.50
C SER A 38 24.10 -17.73 -6.05
N SER A 39 24.82 -16.86 -5.36
CA SER A 39 24.40 -15.47 -5.12
C SER A 39 24.49 -14.67 -6.43
N ALA A 40 23.54 -13.75 -6.64
CA ALA A 40 23.65 -12.78 -7.73
C ALA A 40 24.79 -11.78 -7.44
N SER A 41 25.59 -11.48 -8.46
CA SER A 41 26.65 -10.48 -8.40
C SER A 41 26.77 -9.75 -9.75
N VAL A 42 27.46 -8.64 -9.80
CA VAL A 42 27.69 -7.91 -11.07
C VAL A 42 28.39 -8.84 -12.07
N GLY A 43 27.81 -8.96 -13.26
CA GLY A 43 28.25 -9.90 -14.30
C GLY A 43 27.72 -11.33 -14.13
N ASN A 44 27.05 -11.65 -13.01
CA ASN A 44 26.39 -12.93 -12.78
C ASN A 44 25.00 -12.69 -12.14
N GLY A 45 24.00 -12.41 -12.97
CA GLY A 45 22.62 -12.14 -12.54
C GLY A 45 22.33 -10.67 -12.24
N ILE A 46 23.35 -9.79 -12.11
CA ILE A 46 23.18 -8.34 -11.97
C ILE A 46 23.86 -7.63 -13.14
N LEU A 47 23.12 -6.79 -13.85
CA LEU A 47 23.68 -5.86 -14.84
C LEU A 47 24.00 -4.53 -14.16
N SER A 48 25.21 -4.02 -14.44
CA SER A 48 25.60 -2.64 -14.12
C SER A 48 25.80 -1.91 -15.43
N LEU A 49 24.93 -0.95 -15.74
CA LEU A 49 25.00 -0.18 -16.97
C LEU A 49 25.97 0.98 -16.79
N ASP A 50 26.81 1.24 -17.81
CA ASP A 50 27.52 2.48 -17.92
C ASP A 50 26.64 3.61 -18.46
N GLU A 51 27.17 4.84 -18.53
CA GLU A 51 26.41 6.01 -18.99
C GLU A 51 25.92 5.85 -20.44
N GLN A 52 26.70 5.27 -21.31
CA GLN A 52 26.35 5.09 -22.71
C GLN A 52 25.25 4.05 -22.89
N GLN A 53 25.33 2.95 -22.17
CA GLN A 53 24.29 1.93 -22.13
C GLN A 53 22.98 2.47 -21.53
N THR A 54 23.10 3.24 -20.46
CA THR A 54 21.94 3.89 -19.83
C THR A 54 21.24 4.82 -20.82
N GLN A 55 21.99 5.70 -21.49
CA GLN A 55 21.42 6.60 -22.50
C GLN A 55 20.79 5.83 -23.66
N TYR A 56 21.42 4.78 -24.14
CA TYR A 56 20.86 3.94 -25.20
C TYR A 56 19.48 3.36 -24.83
N TYR A 57 19.32 2.84 -23.60
CA TYR A 57 18.03 2.32 -23.17
C TYR A 57 16.97 3.41 -22.92
N LEU A 58 17.39 4.59 -22.46
CA LEU A 58 16.49 5.74 -22.36
C LEU A 58 15.96 6.18 -23.73
N ASP A 59 16.85 6.26 -24.73
CA ASP A 59 16.46 6.61 -26.11
C ASP A 59 15.52 5.56 -26.71
N LEU A 60 15.75 4.28 -26.44
CA LEU A 60 14.83 3.19 -26.84
C LEU A 60 13.46 3.36 -26.20
N TRP A 61 13.41 3.68 -24.90
CA TRP A 61 12.17 3.91 -24.17
C TRP A 61 11.39 5.11 -24.73
N GLU A 62 12.08 6.23 -24.95
CA GLU A 62 11.46 7.40 -25.58
C GLU A 62 10.92 7.10 -26.99
N GLY A 63 11.66 6.30 -27.77
CA GLY A 63 11.20 5.81 -29.07
C GLY A 63 9.94 4.96 -28.96
N TYR A 64 9.93 4.02 -28.00
CA TYR A 64 8.80 3.14 -27.76
C TYR A 64 7.52 3.93 -27.38
N LEU A 65 7.64 4.94 -26.51
CA LEU A 65 6.51 5.78 -26.14
C LEU A 65 5.90 6.57 -27.31
N LYS A 66 6.71 6.89 -28.36
CA LYS A 66 6.22 7.64 -29.54
C LYS A 66 5.23 6.82 -30.39
N ASP A 67 5.29 5.52 -30.32
CA ASP A 67 4.42 4.64 -31.09
C ASP A 67 3.07 4.35 -30.38
N ASN A 68 2.78 5.07 -29.29
CA ASN A 68 1.54 5.00 -28.49
C ASN A 68 1.21 3.59 -27.99
N HIS A 69 2.24 2.84 -27.62
CA HIS A 69 2.07 1.57 -26.94
C HIS A 69 1.34 1.72 -25.61
N LYS A 70 0.50 0.74 -25.29
CA LYS A 70 -0.25 0.75 -24.03
C LYS A 70 0.64 0.39 -22.86
N VAL A 71 1.02 1.40 -22.11
CA VAL A 71 1.80 1.28 -20.88
C VAL A 71 0.88 1.50 -19.68
N VAL A 72 0.99 0.63 -18.67
CA VAL A 72 0.21 0.74 -17.42
C VAL A 72 1.15 0.71 -16.22
N LYS A 73 0.92 1.58 -15.27
CA LYS A 73 1.55 1.50 -13.94
C LYS A 73 0.61 0.74 -13.00
N PHE A 74 1.01 -0.45 -12.56
CA PHE A 74 0.28 -1.29 -11.62
C PHE A 74 0.81 -1.09 -10.21
N VAL A 75 -0.06 -0.68 -9.30
CA VAL A 75 0.31 -0.27 -7.94
C VAL A 75 -0.47 -1.07 -6.90
N PRO A 76 0.13 -2.09 -6.27
CA PRO A 76 -0.40 -2.69 -5.06
C PRO A 76 -0.55 -1.64 -3.95
N ALA A 77 -1.78 -1.31 -3.54
CA ALA A 77 -2.09 -0.22 -2.62
C ALA A 77 -2.96 -0.61 -1.41
N SER A 78 -3.31 -1.89 -1.26
CA SER A 78 -4.13 -2.39 -0.15
C SER A 78 -3.40 -2.48 1.20
N GLY A 79 -2.08 -2.23 1.22
CA GLY A 79 -1.26 -2.37 2.42
C GLY A 79 -1.67 -1.43 3.56
N ALA A 80 -2.09 -2.01 4.70
CA ALA A 80 -2.42 -1.25 5.90
C ALA A 80 -1.19 -0.56 6.50
N ALA A 81 -1.40 0.65 7.03
CA ALA A 81 -0.35 1.42 7.70
C ALA A 81 -0.19 1.05 9.20
N SER A 82 -1.08 0.25 9.77
CA SER A 82 -1.14 -0.05 11.21
C SER A 82 0.20 -0.51 11.82
N ARG A 83 0.99 -1.29 11.06
CA ARG A 83 2.32 -1.74 11.52
C ARG A 83 3.32 -0.59 11.70
N MET A 84 3.19 0.49 10.94
CA MET A 84 4.06 1.68 11.03
C MET A 84 3.84 2.42 12.34
N PHE A 85 2.64 2.36 12.88
CA PHE A 85 2.23 3.07 14.09
C PHE A 85 2.16 2.18 15.34
N LYS A 86 2.72 0.96 15.29
CA LYS A 86 2.67 -0.01 16.38
C LYS A 86 3.10 0.60 17.72
N ASP A 87 4.22 1.32 17.73
CA ASP A 87 4.78 1.89 18.97
C ASP A 87 3.94 3.08 19.48
N LEU A 88 3.29 3.85 18.58
CA LEU A 88 2.36 4.90 18.97
C LEU A 88 1.05 4.32 19.52
N PHE A 89 0.55 3.20 19.00
CA PHE A 89 -0.57 2.48 19.61
C PHE A 89 -0.22 1.93 20.99
N ALA A 90 0.99 1.40 21.16
CA ALA A 90 1.49 0.97 22.46
C ALA A 90 1.55 2.13 23.45
N PHE A 91 2.04 3.31 23.02
CA PHE A 91 2.06 4.53 23.83
C PHE A 91 0.66 4.99 24.24
N LEU A 92 -0.31 4.97 23.35
CA LEU A 92 -1.71 5.30 23.69
C LEU A 92 -2.27 4.40 24.79
N SER A 93 -1.93 3.11 24.77
CA SER A 93 -2.43 2.10 25.70
C SER A 93 -1.60 1.98 26.98
N ALA A 94 -0.42 2.64 27.06
CA ALA A 94 0.48 2.59 28.20
C ALA A 94 -0.13 3.25 29.45
N ASP A 95 0.34 2.88 30.63
CA ASP A 95 -0.03 3.46 31.93
C ASP A 95 0.69 4.78 32.25
N TYR A 96 1.64 5.19 31.42
CA TYR A 96 2.35 6.47 31.50
C TYR A 96 1.85 7.45 30.42
N SER A 97 2.02 8.76 30.66
CA SER A 97 1.53 9.83 29.77
C SER A 97 2.64 10.60 29.04
N GLU A 98 3.88 10.51 29.51
CA GLU A 98 5.05 11.16 28.90
C GLU A 98 5.89 10.17 28.10
N PRO A 99 6.55 10.59 26.99
CA PRO A 99 7.40 9.73 26.18
C PRO A 99 8.55 9.11 26.98
N GLN A 100 8.61 7.79 27.04
CA GLN A 100 9.64 7.05 27.77
C GLN A 100 10.66 6.36 26.87
N THR A 101 10.19 5.74 25.77
CA THR A 101 11.06 5.02 24.83
C THR A 101 11.81 5.98 23.90
N ASP A 102 12.93 5.54 23.35
CA ASP A 102 13.70 6.32 22.38
C ASP A 102 12.90 6.66 21.13
N PHE A 103 12.02 5.73 20.70
CA PHE A 103 11.11 5.96 19.57
C PHE A 103 10.13 7.10 19.87
N GLU A 104 9.46 7.06 21.02
CA GLU A 104 8.49 8.08 21.43
C GLU A 104 9.13 9.46 21.53
N LYS A 105 10.28 9.54 22.20
CA LYS A 105 11.08 10.79 22.33
C LYS A 105 11.48 11.33 20.97
N LYS A 106 11.98 10.47 20.07
CA LYS A 106 12.37 10.85 18.71
C LYS A 106 11.17 11.33 17.92
N PHE A 107 10.02 10.65 18.03
CA PHE A 107 8.79 11.04 17.34
C PHE A 107 8.38 12.46 17.72
N PHE A 108 8.24 12.77 19.00
CA PHE A 108 7.80 14.09 19.45
C PHE A 108 8.85 15.18 19.20
N ASN A 109 10.14 14.89 19.33
CA ASN A 109 11.21 15.84 19.02
C ASN A 109 11.31 16.18 17.53
N SER A 110 10.76 15.34 16.66
CA SER A 110 10.81 15.51 15.21
C SER A 110 9.44 15.77 14.60
N ILE A 111 8.39 15.96 15.41
CA ILE A 111 6.99 15.96 14.95
C ILE A 111 6.72 17.03 13.90
N GLU A 112 7.34 18.20 14.00
CA GLU A 112 7.22 19.30 13.03
C GLU A 112 7.81 18.99 11.65
N HIS A 113 8.66 17.95 11.55
CA HIS A 113 9.29 17.54 10.30
C HIS A 113 8.45 16.56 9.49
N PHE A 114 7.39 16.00 10.05
CA PHE A 114 6.51 15.09 9.31
C PHE A 114 5.62 15.84 8.33
N ALA A 115 5.37 15.19 7.18
CA ALA A 115 4.55 15.74 6.09
C ALA A 115 3.09 16.02 6.52
N PHE A 116 2.60 15.34 7.53
CA PHE A 116 1.24 15.49 8.07
C PHE A 116 1.14 16.53 9.21
N TYR A 117 2.22 17.19 9.60
CA TYR A 117 2.24 18.05 10.79
C TYR A 117 1.13 19.11 10.80
N SER A 118 0.97 19.85 9.70
CA SER A 118 -0.06 20.90 9.62
C SER A 118 -1.47 20.37 9.72
N ASP A 119 -1.75 19.22 9.08
CA ASP A 119 -3.07 18.59 9.15
C ASP A 119 -3.36 18.07 10.58
N LEU A 120 -2.31 17.56 11.25
CA LEU A 120 -2.42 17.10 12.64
C LEU A 120 -2.64 18.26 13.60
N ASP A 121 -1.96 19.39 13.39
CA ASP A 121 -2.14 20.60 14.20
C ASP A 121 -3.58 21.15 14.06
N GLU A 122 -4.10 21.21 12.83
CA GLU A 122 -5.51 21.57 12.58
C GLU A 122 -6.48 20.62 13.29
N ALA A 123 -6.20 19.30 13.28
CA ALA A 123 -7.02 18.32 13.99
C ALA A 123 -6.96 18.52 15.51
N CYS A 124 -5.79 18.80 16.08
CA CYS A 124 -5.61 19.12 17.50
C CYS A 124 -6.35 20.40 17.88
N LEU A 125 -6.21 21.46 17.10
CA LEU A 125 -6.93 22.72 17.33
C LEU A 125 -8.46 22.52 17.29
N LYS A 126 -8.95 21.73 16.36
CA LYS A 126 -10.38 21.43 16.24
C LYS A 126 -10.94 20.60 17.39
N ASN A 127 -10.20 19.56 17.81
CA ASN A 127 -10.70 18.55 18.74
C ASN A 127 -10.36 18.87 20.20
N GLU A 128 -9.22 19.51 20.45
CA GLU A 128 -8.68 19.77 21.78
C GLU A 128 -8.67 21.29 22.10
N GLY A 129 -8.92 22.16 21.12
CA GLY A 129 -8.85 23.61 21.25
C GLY A 129 -7.42 24.15 21.42
N ARG A 130 -6.38 23.36 21.13
CA ARG A 130 -4.97 23.63 21.39
C ARG A 130 -4.08 23.12 20.27
N SER A 131 -2.98 23.83 20.01
CA SER A 131 -1.98 23.38 19.05
C SER A 131 -1.20 22.15 19.54
N ILE A 132 -0.50 21.48 18.64
CA ILE A 132 0.43 20.39 19.00
C ILE A 132 1.46 20.88 20.02
N THR A 133 2.02 22.06 19.81
CA THR A 133 3.01 22.66 20.72
C THR A 133 2.44 22.85 22.13
N ASP A 134 1.27 23.46 22.26
CA ASP A 134 0.61 23.67 23.57
C ASP A 134 0.27 22.34 24.26
N LEU A 135 -0.14 21.32 23.50
CA LEU A 135 -0.42 20.00 24.05
C LEU A 135 0.85 19.33 24.57
N ILE A 136 1.96 19.40 23.84
CA ILE A 136 3.25 18.84 24.25
C ILE A 136 3.79 19.58 25.49
N GLU A 137 3.79 20.92 25.50
CA GLU A 137 4.26 21.74 26.62
C GLU A 137 3.48 21.48 27.91
N SER A 138 2.23 21.10 27.80
CA SER A 138 1.38 20.75 28.96
C SER A 138 1.39 19.26 29.32
N GLY A 139 2.23 18.43 28.68
CA GLY A 139 2.31 16.99 28.94
C GLY A 139 1.18 16.15 28.31
N ASN A 140 0.37 16.72 27.42
CA ASN A 140 -0.77 16.02 26.79
C ASN A 140 -0.39 15.27 25.50
N TYR A 141 0.73 14.52 25.54
CA TYR A 141 1.25 13.78 24.39
C TYR A 141 0.25 12.79 23.79
N LYS A 142 -0.52 12.09 24.62
CA LYS A 142 -1.53 11.12 24.14
C LYS A 142 -2.65 11.77 23.31
N ALA A 143 -3.00 13.02 23.59
CA ALA A 143 -3.98 13.75 22.79
C ALA A 143 -3.48 13.98 21.35
N VAL A 144 -2.20 14.29 21.17
CA VAL A 144 -1.57 14.42 19.85
C VAL A 144 -1.60 13.09 19.09
N VAL A 145 -1.20 11.99 19.74
CA VAL A 145 -1.19 10.66 19.11
C VAL A 145 -2.61 10.17 18.79
N SER A 146 -3.58 10.43 19.67
CA SER A 146 -4.99 10.11 19.44
C SER A 146 -5.53 10.86 18.21
N ASN A 147 -5.20 12.17 18.05
CA ASN A 147 -5.58 12.92 16.85
C ASN A 147 -4.87 12.46 15.57
N LEU A 148 -3.68 11.85 15.67
CA LEU A 148 -3.00 11.24 14.53
C LEU A 148 -3.68 9.92 14.12
N LEU A 149 -3.96 9.03 15.09
CA LEU A 149 -4.31 7.64 14.80
C LEU A 149 -5.81 7.37 14.71
N GLU A 150 -6.64 8.08 15.49
CA GLU A 150 -8.06 7.78 15.63
C GLU A 150 -8.94 8.57 14.66
N ALA A 151 -10.17 8.06 14.43
CA ALA A 151 -11.14 8.62 13.48
C ALA A 151 -11.58 10.06 13.78
N LYS A 152 -11.42 10.53 15.02
CA LYS A 152 -11.69 11.93 15.37
C LYS A 152 -10.71 12.92 14.75
N GLY A 153 -9.50 12.46 14.43
CA GLY A 153 -8.42 13.25 13.82
C GLY A 153 -8.08 12.79 12.41
N LEU A 154 -6.82 12.42 12.16
CA LEU A 154 -6.36 12.02 10.83
C LEU A 154 -6.66 10.56 10.46
N ASN A 155 -7.06 9.73 11.42
CA ASN A 155 -7.39 8.31 11.23
C ASN A 155 -6.25 7.45 10.63
N TYR A 156 -5.00 7.85 10.82
CA TYR A 156 -3.84 7.17 10.22
C TYR A 156 -3.68 5.73 10.72
N GLY A 157 -4.23 5.40 11.88
CA GLY A 157 -4.23 4.05 12.42
C GLY A 157 -5.04 3.03 11.62
N SER A 158 -6.04 3.49 10.86
CA SER A 158 -6.94 2.64 10.07
C SER A 158 -6.75 2.79 8.56
N LEU A 159 -6.15 3.89 8.09
CA LEU A 159 -5.99 4.16 6.66
C LEU A 159 -4.88 3.31 6.03
N PRO A 160 -5.00 2.99 4.73
CA PRO A 160 -3.93 2.35 3.97
C PRO A 160 -2.83 3.36 3.66
N LYS A 161 -1.59 2.86 3.45
CA LYS A 161 -0.40 3.67 3.20
C LYS A 161 -0.58 4.69 2.05
N GLY A 162 -1.35 4.33 1.02
CA GLY A 162 -1.58 5.19 -0.15
C GLY A 162 -2.26 6.52 0.15
N LEU A 163 -3.01 6.60 1.25
CA LEU A 163 -3.77 7.78 1.65
C LEU A 163 -3.05 8.65 2.70
N LEU A 164 -1.88 8.22 3.17
CA LEU A 164 -1.11 8.94 4.18
C LEU A 164 -0.12 9.91 3.52
N LYS A 165 0.05 11.11 4.12
CA LYS A 165 1.07 12.06 3.69
C LYS A 165 2.43 11.66 4.26
N PHE A 166 3.31 11.12 3.40
CA PHE A 166 4.68 10.77 3.76
C PHE A 166 5.73 11.69 3.14
N HIS A 167 5.36 12.41 2.09
CA HIS A 167 6.29 13.17 1.28
C HIS A 167 6.16 14.66 1.57
N ARG A 168 7.21 15.26 2.13
CA ARG A 168 7.28 16.68 2.46
C ARG A 168 8.00 17.44 1.36
N TYR A 169 7.36 18.49 0.87
CA TYR A 169 7.91 19.43 -0.10
C TYR A 169 7.78 20.86 0.41
N ALA A 170 8.54 21.78 -0.18
CA ALA A 170 8.53 23.19 0.24
C ALA A 170 7.14 23.85 0.15
N THR A 171 6.33 23.47 -0.84
CA THR A 171 5.04 24.12 -1.12
C THR A 171 3.83 23.20 -0.95
N ASN A 172 4.02 21.90 -0.94
CA ASN A 172 2.90 20.95 -0.91
C ASN A 172 3.35 19.56 -0.45
N ASN A 173 2.70 19.04 0.58
CA ASN A 173 2.93 17.68 1.04
C ASN A 173 2.00 16.71 0.31
N ARG A 174 2.50 15.52 -0.01
CA ARG A 174 1.78 14.54 -0.83
C ARG A 174 1.58 13.22 -0.12
N THR A 175 0.50 12.54 -0.49
CA THR A 175 0.29 11.13 -0.18
C THR A 175 1.12 10.25 -1.10
N ALA A 176 1.32 8.99 -0.72
CA ALA A 176 2.01 8.03 -1.58
C ALA A 176 1.27 7.85 -2.92
N MET A 177 -0.07 7.88 -2.93
CA MET A 177 -0.85 7.85 -4.16
C MET A 177 -0.54 9.04 -5.09
N GLU A 178 -0.40 10.25 -4.53
CA GLU A 178 -0.05 11.46 -5.31
C GLU A 178 1.34 11.35 -5.94
N GLU A 179 2.29 10.68 -5.27
CA GLU A 179 3.60 10.39 -5.87
C GLU A 179 3.49 9.43 -7.06
N HIS A 180 2.62 8.43 -7.00
CA HIS A 180 2.37 7.55 -8.15
C HIS A 180 1.76 8.29 -9.34
N LEU A 181 0.94 9.33 -9.13
CA LEU A 181 0.48 10.21 -10.20
C LEU A 181 1.66 10.96 -10.83
N THR A 182 2.53 11.55 -9.99
CA THR A 182 3.75 12.24 -10.44
C THR A 182 4.63 11.31 -11.29
N GLU A 183 4.95 10.13 -10.78
CA GLU A 183 5.80 9.17 -11.48
C GLU A 183 5.19 8.67 -12.79
N GLY A 184 3.87 8.41 -12.80
CA GLY A 184 3.15 8.01 -14.01
C GLY A 184 3.33 9.04 -15.14
N ALA A 185 3.20 10.32 -14.81
CA ALA A 185 3.43 11.41 -15.78
C ALA A 185 4.88 11.50 -16.25
N LEU A 186 5.86 11.19 -15.39
CA LEU A 186 7.26 11.37 -15.71
C LEU A 186 7.86 10.28 -16.60
N TYR A 187 7.37 9.03 -16.50
CA TYR A 187 8.00 7.92 -17.25
C TYR A 187 7.04 6.97 -17.95
N ALA A 188 5.73 7.10 -17.75
CA ALA A 188 4.73 6.21 -18.31
C ALA A 188 3.64 6.93 -19.14
N ALA A 189 3.88 8.20 -19.48
CA ALA A 189 3.01 8.94 -20.38
C ALA A 189 3.32 8.55 -21.85
N SER A 190 2.26 8.25 -22.63
CA SER A 190 2.37 8.09 -24.07
C SER A 190 2.65 9.43 -24.77
N SER A 191 2.97 9.41 -26.06
CA SER A 191 3.29 10.63 -26.82
C SER A 191 2.12 11.61 -26.94
N ASP A 192 0.89 11.11 -26.83
CA ASP A 192 -0.35 11.92 -26.80
C ASP A 192 -0.75 12.35 -25.37
N GLY A 193 0.12 12.09 -24.37
CA GLY A 193 -0.05 12.50 -22.99
C GLY A 193 -1.00 11.64 -22.16
N GLU A 194 -1.33 10.43 -22.63
CA GLU A 194 -2.17 9.50 -21.84
C GLU A 194 -1.34 8.75 -20.79
N VAL A 195 -1.84 8.69 -19.57
CA VAL A 195 -1.19 8.01 -18.42
C VAL A 195 -2.15 7.01 -17.80
N ASN A 196 -1.84 5.72 -17.86
CA ASN A 196 -2.67 4.68 -17.29
C ASN A 196 -2.07 4.19 -15.96
N ILE A 197 -2.86 4.26 -14.88
CA ILE A 197 -2.47 3.76 -13.56
C ILE A 197 -3.58 2.86 -13.03
N HIS A 198 -3.20 1.67 -12.57
CA HIS A 198 -4.10 0.72 -11.92
C HIS A 198 -3.68 0.51 -10.46
N PHE A 199 -4.59 0.75 -9.53
CA PHE A 199 -4.37 0.50 -8.11
C PHE A 199 -5.15 -0.73 -7.66
N THR A 200 -4.50 -1.64 -6.93
CA THR A 200 -5.23 -2.66 -6.17
C THR A 200 -5.43 -2.19 -4.75
N VAL A 201 -6.67 -2.12 -4.32
CA VAL A 201 -7.06 -1.56 -3.02
C VAL A 201 -7.91 -2.56 -2.23
N SER A 202 -8.04 -2.38 -0.92
CA SER A 202 -9.03 -3.11 -0.14
C SER A 202 -10.42 -2.51 -0.34
N HIS A 203 -11.46 -3.34 -0.22
CA HIS A 203 -12.86 -2.95 -0.41
C HIS A 203 -13.24 -1.73 0.45
N GLU A 204 -12.85 -1.77 1.72
CA GLU A 204 -13.15 -0.74 2.71
C GLU A 204 -12.60 0.65 2.38
N HIS A 205 -11.51 0.72 1.59
CA HIS A 205 -10.84 1.99 1.25
C HIS A 205 -11.02 2.42 -0.20
N LEU A 206 -11.73 1.64 -1.02
CA LEU A 206 -11.95 1.99 -2.44
C LEU A 206 -12.60 3.36 -2.61
N ALA A 207 -13.58 3.69 -1.74
CA ALA A 207 -14.25 4.99 -1.78
C ALA A 207 -13.30 6.16 -1.48
N ASP A 208 -12.40 5.99 -0.50
CA ASP A 208 -11.42 7.01 -0.10
C ASP A 208 -10.39 7.25 -1.20
N PHE A 209 -9.89 6.18 -1.84
CA PHE A 209 -9.01 6.31 -3.00
C PHE A 209 -9.68 7.05 -4.17
N LYS A 210 -10.93 6.70 -4.51
CA LYS A 210 -11.69 7.39 -5.55
C LYS A 210 -11.91 8.87 -5.22
N ALA A 211 -12.20 9.19 -3.96
CA ALA A 211 -12.37 10.57 -3.49
C ALA A 211 -11.06 11.37 -3.61
N LEU A 212 -9.92 10.77 -3.25
CA LEU A 212 -8.60 11.41 -3.41
C LEU A 212 -8.29 11.66 -4.88
N VAL A 213 -8.54 10.68 -5.76
CA VAL A 213 -8.37 10.86 -7.22
C VAL A 213 -9.24 12.00 -7.72
N ALA A 214 -10.53 12.01 -7.40
CA ALA A 214 -11.46 13.06 -7.84
C ALA A 214 -10.99 14.45 -7.41
N LYS A 215 -10.42 14.57 -6.21
CA LYS A 215 -9.89 15.82 -5.65
C LYS A 215 -8.61 16.30 -6.33
N LYS A 216 -7.74 15.37 -6.76
CA LYS A 216 -6.36 15.69 -7.16
C LYS A 216 -6.10 15.60 -8.66
N LYS A 217 -6.80 14.72 -9.37
CA LYS A 217 -6.54 14.39 -10.78
C LYS A 217 -6.40 15.62 -11.66
N VAL A 218 -7.35 16.54 -11.61
CA VAL A 218 -7.39 17.75 -12.49
C VAL A 218 -6.17 18.64 -12.29
N ASP A 219 -5.71 18.80 -11.04
CA ASP A 219 -4.54 19.62 -10.75
C ASP A 219 -3.25 18.98 -11.26
N TYR A 220 -3.17 17.64 -11.16
CA TYR A 220 -2.03 16.87 -11.67
C TYR A 220 -2.03 16.84 -13.21
N GLU A 221 -3.18 16.66 -13.85
CA GLU A 221 -3.32 16.75 -15.32
C GLU A 221 -2.84 18.12 -15.84
N ARG A 222 -3.26 19.19 -15.18
CA ARG A 222 -2.83 20.56 -15.54
C ARG A 222 -1.33 20.76 -15.30
N ARG A 223 -0.80 20.24 -14.20
CA ARG A 223 0.61 20.39 -13.80
C ARG A 223 1.57 19.73 -14.77
N TYR A 224 1.21 18.55 -15.24
CA TYR A 224 2.09 17.72 -16.10
C TYR A 224 1.71 17.75 -17.57
N GLY A 225 0.59 18.35 -17.94
CA GLY A 225 0.11 18.38 -19.31
C GLY A 225 -0.31 17.01 -19.85
N VAL A 226 -0.83 16.15 -18.97
CA VAL A 226 -1.22 14.76 -19.28
C VAL A 226 -2.70 14.52 -18.97
N ARG A 227 -3.22 13.36 -19.39
CA ARG A 227 -4.55 12.86 -19.04
C ARG A 227 -4.41 11.53 -18.31
N TYR A 228 -4.92 11.44 -17.09
CA TYR A 228 -4.88 10.20 -16.31
C TYR A 228 -6.10 9.31 -16.54
N HIS A 229 -5.85 8.03 -16.80
CA HIS A 229 -6.80 6.93 -16.75
C HIS A 229 -6.51 6.09 -15.52
N ILE A 230 -7.29 6.30 -14.46
CA ILE A 230 -7.07 5.63 -13.19
C ILE A 230 -8.14 4.57 -12.99
N SER A 231 -7.71 3.35 -12.82
CA SER A 231 -8.57 2.20 -12.55
C SER A 231 -8.23 1.54 -11.22
N PHE A 232 -9.19 0.79 -10.68
CA PHE A 232 -9.06 0.11 -9.40
C PHE A 232 -9.53 -1.32 -9.53
N SER A 233 -8.89 -2.23 -8.80
CA SER A 233 -9.40 -3.56 -8.51
C SER A 233 -9.19 -3.90 -7.03
N GLU A 234 -9.95 -4.88 -6.57
CA GLU A 234 -9.78 -5.49 -5.25
C GLU A 234 -9.11 -6.85 -5.41
N GLN A 235 -8.38 -7.31 -4.40
CA GLN A 235 -7.85 -8.67 -4.42
C GLN A 235 -9.00 -9.66 -4.61
N LYS A 236 -8.85 -10.60 -5.52
CA LYS A 236 -9.88 -11.60 -5.80
C LYS A 236 -10.04 -12.55 -4.61
N PRO A 237 -11.27 -12.80 -4.12
CA PRO A 237 -11.51 -13.76 -3.04
C PRO A 237 -11.02 -15.16 -3.33
N SER A 238 -10.91 -15.55 -4.62
CA SER A 238 -10.34 -16.81 -5.07
C SER A 238 -8.86 -17.00 -4.70
N THR A 239 -8.16 -15.92 -4.36
CA THR A 239 -6.75 -15.94 -3.96
C THR A 239 -6.54 -15.94 -2.44
N ASP A 240 -7.63 -16.02 -1.68
CA ASP A 240 -7.55 -16.09 -0.22
C ASP A 240 -6.93 -17.43 0.23
N THR A 241 -6.25 -17.38 1.37
CA THR A 241 -5.66 -18.56 1.98
C THR A 241 -6.49 -19.00 3.18
N ILE A 242 -6.75 -20.31 3.28
CA ILE A 242 -7.42 -20.87 4.45
C ILE A 242 -6.57 -20.67 5.71
N ALA A 243 -7.19 -20.25 6.81
CA ALA A 243 -6.52 -20.18 8.11
C ALA A 243 -6.52 -21.54 8.78
N VAL A 244 -5.45 -21.87 9.51
CA VAL A 244 -5.33 -23.11 10.28
C VAL A 244 -5.08 -22.83 11.76
N ASP A 245 -5.44 -23.80 12.60
CA ASP A 245 -5.14 -23.79 14.03
C ASP A 245 -3.70 -24.29 14.32
N ALA A 246 -3.36 -24.44 15.59
CA ALA A 246 -2.05 -24.93 16.03
C ALA A 246 -1.73 -26.38 15.60
N ASN A 247 -2.73 -27.15 15.17
CA ASN A 247 -2.59 -28.52 14.67
C ASN A 247 -2.58 -28.60 13.14
N ASN A 248 -2.56 -27.45 12.46
CA ASN A 248 -2.71 -27.32 11.01
C ASN A 248 -4.04 -27.86 10.48
N GLU A 249 -5.10 -27.83 11.30
CA GLU A 249 -6.47 -28.10 10.85
C GLU A 249 -7.20 -26.79 10.55
N PRO A 250 -8.22 -26.79 9.64
CA PRO A 250 -8.94 -25.58 9.26
C PRO A 250 -9.48 -24.81 10.48
N PHE A 251 -9.02 -23.58 10.67
CA PHE A 251 -9.58 -22.71 11.72
C PHE A 251 -11.00 -22.30 11.34
N ARG A 252 -11.92 -22.43 12.31
CA ARG A 252 -13.33 -22.14 12.10
C ARG A 252 -13.81 -20.99 12.96
N GLU A 253 -14.51 -20.07 12.33
CA GLU A 253 -15.22 -19.00 13.01
C GLU A 253 -16.71 -19.15 12.74
N ASN A 254 -17.52 -19.23 13.82
CA ASN A 254 -18.94 -19.54 13.74
C ASN A 254 -19.28 -20.80 12.91
N GLY A 255 -18.44 -21.85 13.02
CA GLY A 255 -18.61 -23.14 12.34
C GLY A 255 -18.12 -23.15 10.87
N ARG A 256 -17.76 -22.03 10.26
CA ARG A 256 -17.27 -21.92 8.88
C ARG A 256 -15.74 -21.78 8.86
N PRO A 257 -15.05 -22.35 7.86
CA PRO A 257 -13.61 -22.14 7.67
C PRO A 257 -13.32 -20.64 7.48
N LEU A 258 -12.28 -20.15 8.15
CA LEU A 258 -11.81 -18.77 8.02
C LEU A 258 -10.81 -18.68 6.88
N PHE A 259 -10.99 -17.70 5.99
CA PHE A 259 -10.04 -17.34 4.95
C PHE A 259 -9.42 -15.98 5.24
N ARG A 260 -8.17 -15.82 4.84
CA ARG A 260 -7.44 -14.55 4.96
C ARG A 260 -6.94 -14.11 3.59
N PRO A 261 -6.96 -12.82 3.30
CA PRO A 261 -6.37 -12.31 2.08
C PRO A 261 -4.93 -12.75 1.94
N GLY A 262 -4.55 -13.22 0.76
CA GLY A 262 -3.18 -13.57 0.44
C GLY A 262 -2.26 -12.36 0.44
N GLY A 263 -0.94 -12.59 0.45
CA GLY A 263 0.05 -11.54 0.30
C GLY A 263 0.10 -10.99 -1.15
N HIS A 264 1.13 -10.18 -1.44
CA HIS A 264 1.28 -9.57 -2.77
C HIS A 264 1.29 -10.57 -3.94
N GLY A 265 1.70 -11.82 -3.70
CA GLY A 265 1.63 -12.89 -4.72
C GLY A 265 0.21 -13.16 -5.22
N ALA A 266 -0.80 -12.97 -4.38
CA ALA A 266 -2.20 -13.11 -4.77
C ALA A 266 -2.64 -12.09 -5.83
N LEU A 267 -1.98 -10.95 -5.93
CA LEU A 267 -2.30 -9.90 -6.89
C LEU A 267 -1.85 -10.22 -8.33
N ILE A 268 -1.20 -11.37 -8.55
CA ILE A 268 -0.87 -11.83 -9.90
C ILE A 268 -2.13 -12.03 -10.74
N GLU A 269 -3.24 -12.43 -10.11
CA GLU A 269 -4.54 -12.55 -10.77
C GLU A 269 -5.08 -11.19 -11.25
N ASN A 270 -4.89 -10.15 -10.44
CA ASN A 270 -5.25 -8.77 -10.81
C ASN A 270 -4.32 -8.24 -11.90
N LEU A 271 -3.04 -8.59 -11.84
CA LEU A 271 -2.04 -8.21 -12.84
C LEU A 271 -2.35 -8.86 -14.20
N ASN A 272 -2.77 -10.13 -14.22
CA ASN A 272 -3.16 -10.84 -15.42
C ASN A 272 -4.39 -10.25 -16.14
N ASP A 273 -5.25 -9.54 -15.41
CA ASP A 273 -6.42 -8.88 -16.00
C ASP A 273 -6.05 -7.55 -16.72
N ILE A 274 -4.80 -7.10 -16.59
CA ILE A 274 -4.34 -5.84 -17.20
C ILE A 274 -3.94 -6.10 -18.65
N ASP A 275 -4.73 -5.56 -19.57
CA ASP A 275 -4.40 -5.53 -20.99
C ASP A 275 -3.43 -4.38 -21.28
N ALA A 276 -2.13 -4.68 -21.34
CA ALA A 276 -1.06 -3.73 -21.65
C ALA A 276 0.17 -4.43 -22.22
N GLU A 277 0.96 -3.71 -23.02
CA GLU A 277 2.19 -4.24 -23.63
C GLU A 277 3.36 -4.15 -22.61
N ILE A 278 3.40 -3.10 -21.80
CA ILE A 278 4.37 -2.96 -20.70
C ILE A 278 3.65 -2.56 -19.42
N ILE A 279 3.98 -3.24 -18.34
CA ILE A 279 3.45 -2.94 -17.01
C ILE A 279 4.59 -2.64 -16.04
N PHE A 280 4.58 -1.43 -15.49
CA PHE A 280 5.44 -1.05 -14.37
C PHE A 280 4.79 -1.45 -13.06
N VAL A 281 5.34 -2.43 -12.37
CA VAL A 281 4.85 -2.87 -11.06
C VAL A 281 5.65 -2.17 -9.96
N LYS A 282 4.98 -1.39 -9.12
CA LYS A 282 5.62 -0.68 -8.02
C LYS A 282 4.68 -0.60 -6.81
N ASN A 283 5.13 -1.03 -5.63
CA ASN A 283 4.33 -0.92 -4.41
C ASN A 283 4.03 0.53 -4.06
N ILE A 284 2.89 0.74 -3.38
CA ILE A 284 2.40 2.07 -2.99
C ILE A 284 3.40 2.89 -2.17
N ASP A 285 4.25 2.24 -1.39
CA ASP A 285 5.22 2.88 -0.49
C ASP A 285 6.66 2.93 -1.02
N ASN A 286 6.87 2.56 -2.29
CA ASN A 286 8.19 2.59 -2.93
C ASN A 286 8.41 3.87 -3.79
N VAL A 287 7.82 4.98 -3.44
CA VAL A 287 7.89 6.27 -4.15
C VAL A 287 8.70 7.31 -3.40
#